data_731ab12993f9cf1ab158fcd0133d665a
#
_entry.id   731ab12993f9cf1ab158fcd0133d665a
#
_cell.length_a   1.000
_cell.length_b   1.000
_cell.length_c   1.000
_cell.angle_alpha   90.00
_cell.angle_beta   90.00
_cell.angle_gamma   90.00
#
_symmetry.space_group_name_H-M   'P 1'
#
loop_
_entity.id
_entity.type
_entity.pdbx_description
1 polymer ?
#
loop_
_entity_poly.entity_id
_entity_poly.type
_entity_poly.pdbx_seq_one_letter_code
_entity_poly.pdbx_strand_id
1 'polypeptide(L)'
;MFISMFLIQYVFMGAIMTNSLGNITNSLGKVYMSTIMGLFMVVAGVLTHHHFNLSQFLLYGGLLAVCIFLYKIQFGINEKEYLKEMVEHHSMALLTSQAILQKTDKSAVADIAQRIIHTQEKEINEMTELLRLE
;
A
#
# COMPACT_ATOMS: atom_id res chain seq x y z
N MET A 1 -6.04 15.65 -11.82
CA MET A 1 -4.80 15.08 -11.21
C MET A 1 -5.07 14.26 -9.95
N PHE A 2 -5.66 14.81 -8.88
CA PHE A 2 -5.93 14.07 -7.64
C PHE A 2 -6.73 12.78 -7.86
N ILE A 3 -7.91 12.87 -8.45
CA ILE A 3 -8.82 11.73 -8.68
C ILE A 3 -8.16 10.63 -9.51
N SER A 4 -7.46 11.01 -10.59
CA SER A 4 -6.79 10.04 -11.45
C SER A 4 -5.71 9.28 -10.69
N MET A 5 -4.89 9.97 -9.89
CA MET A 5 -3.83 9.36 -9.11
C MET A 5 -4.37 8.50 -7.96
N PHE A 6 -5.43 8.97 -7.30
CA PHE A 6 -6.14 8.19 -6.28
C PHE A 6 -6.65 6.87 -6.85
N LEU A 7 -7.33 6.91 -8.01
CA LEU A 7 -7.85 5.70 -8.66
C LEU A 7 -6.75 4.76 -9.11
N ILE A 8 -5.67 5.27 -9.68
CA ILE A 8 -4.52 4.45 -10.08
C ILE A 8 -3.95 3.72 -8.85
N GLN A 9 -3.71 4.44 -7.77
CA GLN A 9 -3.15 3.85 -6.55
C GLN A 9 -4.12 2.85 -5.92
N TYR A 10 -5.39 3.21 -5.79
CA TYR A 10 -6.38 2.39 -5.09
C TYR A 10 -6.75 1.12 -5.84
N VAL A 11 -6.95 1.21 -7.17
CA VAL A 11 -7.47 0.11 -7.99
C VAL A 11 -6.33 -0.71 -8.60
N PHE A 12 -5.41 -0.04 -9.30
CA PHE A 12 -4.43 -0.76 -10.12
C PHE A 12 -3.21 -1.23 -9.35
N MET A 13 -2.74 -0.46 -8.35
CA MET A 13 -1.51 -0.85 -7.65
C MET A 13 -1.68 -2.13 -6.84
N GLY A 14 -2.83 -2.34 -6.18
CA GLY A 14 -3.12 -3.61 -5.51
C GLY A 14 -3.06 -4.80 -6.49
N ALA A 15 -3.69 -4.68 -7.66
CA ALA A 15 -3.70 -5.73 -8.67
C ALA A 15 -2.31 -6.03 -9.26
N ILE A 16 -1.45 -5.02 -9.37
CA ILE A 16 -0.08 -5.19 -9.91
C ILE A 16 0.87 -5.79 -8.87
N MET A 17 0.71 -5.43 -7.60
CA MET A 17 1.69 -5.74 -6.56
C MET A 17 1.39 -7.01 -5.77
N THR A 18 0.16 -7.54 -5.80
CA THR A 18 -0.21 -8.76 -5.08
C THR A 18 0.05 -10.02 -5.91
N ASN A 19 0.35 -11.13 -5.25
CA ASN A 19 0.56 -12.43 -5.91
C ASN A 19 -0.76 -13.06 -6.39
N SER A 20 -1.89 -12.67 -5.81
CA SER A 20 -3.23 -13.19 -6.14
C SER A 20 -4.28 -12.09 -6.03
N LEU A 21 -5.22 -12.06 -6.98
CA LEU A 21 -6.36 -11.14 -6.94
C LEU A 21 -7.25 -11.37 -5.70
N GLY A 22 -7.28 -12.59 -5.16
CA GLY A 22 -8.01 -12.91 -3.93
C GLY A 22 -7.47 -12.23 -2.67
N ASN A 23 -6.22 -11.77 -2.71
CA ASN A 23 -5.57 -11.07 -1.61
C ASN A 23 -5.69 -9.53 -1.70
N ILE A 24 -6.39 -9.02 -2.73
CA ILE A 24 -6.69 -7.59 -2.82
C ILE A 24 -7.81 -7.27 -1.84
N THR A 25 -7.54 -6.35 -0.94
CA THR A 25 -8.48 -5.93 0.10
C THR A 25 -8.84 -4.44 -0.02
N ASN A 26 -9.97 -4.08 0.56
CA ASN A 26 -10.39 -2.70 0.68
C ASN A 26 -10.22 -2.25 2.14
N SER A 27 -9.01 -1.82 2.48
CA SER A 27 -8.67 -1.32 3.81
C SER A 27 -8.71 0.21 3.88
N LEU A 28 -8.92 0.75 5.09
CA LEU A 28 -8.80 2.19 5.32
C LEU A 28 -7.37 2.69 5.12
N GLY A 29 -6.37 1.86 5.45
CA GLY A 29 -4.96 2.16 5.17
C GLY A 29 -4.70 2.39 3.68
N LYS A 30 -5.29 1.56 2.82
CA LYS A 30 -5.23 1.72 1.36
C LYS A 30 -5.86 3.04 0.90
N VAL A 31 -6.97 3.46 1.51
CA VAL A 31 -7.59 4.77 1.24
C VAL A 31 -6.66 5.91 1.64
N TYR A 32 -6.02 5.84 2.82
CA TYR A 32 -5.01 6.81 3.24
C TYR A 32 -3.85 6.91 2.24
N MET A 33 -3.25 5.77 1.88
CA MET A 33 -2.12 5.75 0.94
C MET A 33 -2.51 6.32 -0.43
N SER A 34 -3.69 5.99 -0.93
CA SER A 34 -4.19 6.51 -2.21
C SER A 34 -4.45 8.02 -2.15
N THR A 35 -4.97 8.52 -1.02
CA THR A 35 -5.18 9.95 -0.77
C THR A 35 -3.86 10.70 -0.68
N ILE A 36 -2.89 10.17 0.07
CA ILE A 36 -1.55 10.72 0.19
C ILE A 36 -0.88 10.84 -1.19
N MET A 37 -0.93 9.77 -2.00
CA MET A 37 -0.36 9.79 -3.36
C MET A 37 -1.06 10.80 -4.27
N GLY A 38 -2.39 10.91 -4.18
CA GLY A 38 -3.15 11.94 -4.89
C GLY A 38 -2.76 13.36 -4.50
N LEU A 39 -2.58 13.62 -3.20
CA LEU A 39 -2.15 14.92 -2.69
C LEU A 39 -0.70 15.24 -3.07
N PHE A 40 0.23 14.26 -3.03
CA PHE A 40 1.59 14.45 -3.54
C PHE A 40 1.60 14.89 -5.01
N MET A 41 0.76 14.28 -5.84
CA MET A 41 0.65 14.66 -7.25
C MET A 41 0.13 16.09 -7.42
N VAL A 42 -0.83 16.52 -6.59
CA VAL A 42 -1.32 17.91 -6.62
C VAL A 42 -0.24 18.89 -6.18
N VAL A 43 0.47 18.59 -5.08
CA VAL A 43 1.58 19.43 -4.59
C VAL A 43 2.69 19.53 -5.63
N ALA A 44 3.08 18.40 -6.24
CA ALA A 44 4.06 18.41 -7.34
C ALA A 44 3.60 19.25 -8.52
N GLY A 45 2.30 19.16 -8.88
CA GLY A 45 1.71 19.98 -9.93
C GLY A 45 1.77 21.48 -9.62
N VAL A 46 1.49 21.88 -8.39
CA VAL A 46 1.58 23.29 -7.95
C VAL A 46 3.02 23.79 -8.02
N LEU A 47 3.99 22.96 -7.65
CA LEU A 47 5.42 23.31 -7.69
C LEU A 47 5.96 23.45 -9.12
N THR A 48 5.46 22.65 -10.06
CA THR A 48 5.94 22.62 -11.45
C THR A 48 5.20 23.57 -12.38
N HIS A 49 4.11 24.19 -11.90
CA HIS A 49 3.32 25.12 -12.72
C HIS A 49 4.06 26.45 -12.93
N HIS A 50 3.96 27.05 -14.13
CA HIS A 50 4.62 28.31 -14.46
C HIS A 50 4.25 29.49 -13.53
N HIS A 51 3.07 29.43 -12.91
CA HIS A 51 2.62 30.42 -11.92
C HIS A 51 2.46 29.73 -10.56
N PHE A 52 3.56 29.65 -9.79
CA PHE A 52 3.53 29.12 -8.43
C PHE A 52 2.54 29.93 -7.56
N ASN A 53 1.63 29.21 -6.92
CA ASN A 53 0.65 29.80 -6.00
C ASN A 53 0.91 29.33 -4.57
N LEU A 54 1.45 30.21 -3.75
CA LEU A 54 1.81 29.92 -2.36
C LEU A 54 0.59 29.46 -1.52
N SER A 55 -0.57 30.05 -1.74
CA SER A 55 -1.79 29.68 -0.99
C SER A 55 -2.23 28.25 -1.31
N GLN A 56 -2.17 27.85 -2.57
CA GLN A 56 -2.47 26.47 -2.97
C GLN A 56 -1.42 25.49 -2.44
N PHE A 57 -0.15 25.86 -2.48
CA PHE A 57 0.92 25.04 -1.92
C PHE A 57 0.74 24.81 -0.42
N LEU A 58 0.46 25.87 0.36
CA LEU A 58 0.21 25.76 1.79
C LEU A 58 -1.05 24.94 2.11
N LEU A 59 -2.13 25.12 1.32
CA LEU A 59 -3.36 24.35 1.49
C LEU A 59 -3.13 22.86 1.26
N TYR A 60 -2.63 22.47 0.08
CA TYR A 60 -2.47 21.07 -0.28
C TYR A 60 -1.32 20.40 0.48
N GLY A 61 -0.25 21.13 0.77
CA GLY A 61 0.83 20.67 1.62
C GLY A 61 0.38 20.44 3.07
N GLY A 62 -0.46 21.33 3.60
CA GLY A 62 -1.08 21.18 4.92
C GLY A 62 -2.01 19.96 4.97
N LEU A 63 -2.88 19.78 3.97
CA LEU A 63 -3.75 18.59 3.87
C LEU A 63 -2.92 17.30 3.79
N LEU A 64 -1.86 17.30 3.00
CA LEU A 64 -0.94 16.16 2.89
C LEU A 64 -0.29 15.83 4.25
N ALA A 65 0.21 16.85 4.96
CA ALA A 65 0.80 16.65 6.28
C ALA A 65 -0.20 16.10 7.30
N VAL A 66 -1.46 16.58 7.28
CA VAL A 66 -2.53 16.04 8.13
C VAL A 66 -2.84 14.59 7.76
N CYS A 67 -2.98 14.25 6.48
CA CYS A 67 -3.23 12.87 6.06
C CYS A 67 -2.10 11.93 6.49
N ILE A 68 -0.84 12.33 6.33
CA ILE A 68 0.32 11.56 6.78
C ILE A 68 0.29 11.36 8.30
N PHE A 69 -0.02 12.42 9.05
CA PHE A 69 -0.12 12.34 10.51
C PHE A 69 -1.22 11.37 10.94
N LEU A 70 -2.43 11.48 10.37
CA LEU A 70 -3.55 10.59 10.68
C LEU A 70 -3.22 9.12 10.35
N TYR A 71 -2.56 8.87 9.22
CA TYR A 71 -2.09 7.53 8.88
C TYR A 71 -1.05 7.01 9.87
N LYS A 72 -0.09 7.85 10.28
CA LYS A 72 0.95 7.44 11.23
C LYS A 72 0.42 7.08 12.62
N ILE A 73 -0.63 7.75 13.07
CA ILE A 73 -1.30 7.42 14.34
C ILE A 73 -2.39 6.34 14.16
N GLN A 74 -2.53 5.78 12.95
CA GLN A 74 -3.52 4.75 12.61
C GLN A 74 -4.96 5.18 12.93
N PHE A 75 -5.29 6.46 12.70
CA PHE A 75 -6.59 7.02 13.03
C PHE A 75 -7.73 6.31 12.27
N GLY A 76 -8.70 5.75 12.99
CA GLY A 76 -9.83 5.01 12.43
C GLY A 76 -9.51 3.60 11.95
N ILE A 77 -8.24 3.17 12.00
CA ILE A 77 -7.85 1.79 11.64
C ILE A 77 -8.08 0.92 12.87
N ASN A 78 -9.08 0.06 12.78
CA ASN A 78 -9.38 -0.97 13.75
C ASN A 78 -8.70 -2.31 13.38
N GLU A 79 -8.90 -3.35 14.18
CA GLU A 79 -8.31 -4.67 13.98
C GLU A 79 -8.64 -5.26 12.60
N LYS A 80 -9.88 -5.13 12.17
CA LYS A 80 -10.33 -5.61 10.85
C LYS A 80 -9.64 -4.88 9.69
N GLU A 81 -9.54 -3.55 9.77
CA GLU A 81 -8.86 -2.75 8.75
C GLU A 81 -7.36 -3.05 8.72
N TYR A 82 -6.75 -3.28 9.90
CA TYR A 82 -5.37 -3.73 10.02
C TYR A 82 -5.15 -5.09 9.33
N LEU A 83 -5.97 -6.10 9.63
CA LEU A 83 -5.85 -7.43 9.02
C LEU A 83 -6.00 -7.37 7.50
N LYS A 84 -6.96 -6.59 6.98
CA LYS A 84 -7.12 -6.38 5.54
C LYS A 84 -5.86 -5.79 4.89
N GLU A 85 -5.29 -4.76 5.51
CA GLU A 85 -4.07 -4.11 5.01
C GLU A 85 -2.89 -5.09 5.02
N MET A 86 -2.75 -5.88 6.10
CA MET A 86 -1.67 -6.84 6.23
C MET A 86 -1.77 -7.99 5.23
N VAL A 87 -2.95 -8.51 4.92
CA VAL A 87 -3.13 -9.53 3.86
C VAL A 87 -2.59 -9.04 2.52
N GLU A 88 -2.93 -7.83 2.11
CA GLU A 88 -2.44 -7.25 0.86
C GLU A 88 -0.92 -7.02 0.92
N HIS A 89 -0.40 -6.52 2.02
CA HIS A 89 1.02 -6.26 2.22
C HIS A 89 1.87 -7.55 2.19
N HIS A 90 1.42 -8.61 2.85
CA HIS A 90 2.09 -9.92 2.84
C HIS A 90 2.06 -10.56 1.44
N SER A 91 0.98 -10.35 0.69
CA SER A 91 0.86 -10.80 -0.70
C SER A 91 1.89 -10.15 -1.64
N MET A 92 2.30 -8.90 -1.37
CA MET A 92 3.39 -8.25 -2.12
C MET A 92 4.75 -8.92 -1.85
N ALA A 93 5.00 -9.31 -0.60
CA ALA A 93 6.22 -10.05 -0.23
C ALA A 93 6.27 -11.43 -0.88
N LEU A 94 5.13 -12.12 -1.01
CA LEU A 94 5.02 -13.38 -1.75
C LEU A 94 5.41 -13.21 -3.22
N LEU A 95 4.81 -12.24 -3.91
CA LEU A 95 5.08 -11.98 -5.32
C LEU A 95 6.57 -11.77 -5.58
N THR A 96 7.20 -10.91 -4.79
CA THR A 96 8.61 -10.57 -4.96
C THR A 96 9.54 -11.72 -4.60
N SER A 97 9.23 -12.48 -3.55
CA SER A 97 10.03 -13.64 -3.14
C SER A 97 9.91 -14.80 -4.13
N GLN A 98 8.73 -15.07 -4.67
CA GLN A 98 8.54 -16.06 -5.73
C GLN A 98 9.30 -15.68 -7.01
N ALA A 99 9.28 -14.38 -7.37
CA ALA A 99 9.99 -13.89 -8.55
C ALA A 99 11.52 -13.98 -8.41
N ILE A 100 12.08 -13.68 -7.22
CA ILE A 100 13.53 -13.75 -7.02
C ILE A 100 14.04 -15.18 -6.99
N LEU A 101 13.28 -16.14 -6.49
CA LEU A 101 13.66 -17.57 -6.52
C LEU A 101 13.91 -18.09 -7.93
N GLN A 102 13.19 -17.56 -8.93
CA GLN A 102 13.37 -17.96 -10.33
C GLN A 102 14.60 -17.36 -10.99
N LYS A 103 15.26 -16.40 -10.34
CA LYS A 103 16.33 -15.58 -10.95
C LYS A 103 17.65 -15.64 -10.20
N THR A 104 17.64 -16.06 -8.92
CA THR A 104 18.84 -16.01 -8.08
C THR A 104 19.65 -17.30 -8.18
N ASP A 105 20.96 -17.14 -8.38
CA ASP A 105 21.93 -18.22 -8.27
C ASP A 105 22.59 -18.26 -6.88
N LYS A 106 22.22 -17.35 -5.97
CA LYS A 106 22.79 -17.24 -4.62
C LYS A 106 21.93 -18.04 -3.63
N SER A 107 22.47 -19.15 -3.10
CA SER A 107 21.80 -20.01 -2.14
C SER A 107 21.26 -19.27 -0.93
N ALA A 108 22.05 -18.35 -0.35
CA ALA A 108 21.61 -17.56 0.79
C ALA A 108 20.38 -16.66 0.50
N VAL A 109 20.26 -16.12 -0.72
CA VAL A 109 19.09 -15.35 -1.15
C VAL A 109 17.90 -16.26 -1.37
N ALA A 110 18.11 -17.43 -1.99
CA ALA A 110 17.08 -18.44 -2.18
C ALA A 110 16.51 -18.92 -0.84
N ASP A 111 17.36 -19.19 0.15
CA ASP A 111 16.95 -19.63 1.49
C ASP A 111 16.10 -18.57 2.22
N ILE A 112 16.47 -17.30 2.10
CA ILE A 112 15.68 -16.20 2.67
C ILE A 112 14.33 -16.10 1.97
N ALA A 113 14.31 -16.13 0.65
CA ALA A 113 13.07 -16.02 -0.14
C ALA A 113 12.11 -17.19 0.17
N GLN A 114 12.59 -18.41 0.31
CA GLN A 114 11.79 -19.57 0.70
C GLN A 114 11.17 -19.40 2.10
N ARG A 115 11.96 -18.93 3.07
CA ARG A 115 11.43 -18.67 4.41
C ARG A 115 10.37 -17.59 4.43
N ILE A 116 10.58 -16.50 3.65
CA ILE A 116 9.58 -15.43 3.51
C ILE A 116 8.29 -16.01 2.93
N ILE A 117 8.36 -16.78 1.84
CA ILE A 117 7.19 -17.39 1.22
C ILE A 117 6.41 -18.22 2.24
N HIS A 118 7.08 -19.15 2.91
CA HIS A 118 6.42 -20.02 3.88
C HIS A 118 5.74 -19.25 5.02
N THR A 119 6.43 -18.25 5.57
CA THR A 119 5.90 -17.45 6.68
C THR A 119 4.72 -16.59 6.23
N GLN A 120 4.86 -15.91 5.08
CA GLN A 120 3.82 -15.00 4.58
C GLN A 120 2.55 -15.74 4.14
N GLU A 121 2.67 -16.92 3.52
CA GLU A 121 1.51 -17.77 3.19
C GLU A 121 0.73 -18.19 4.43
N LYS A 122 1.45 -18.61 5.48
CA LYS A 122 0.84 -18.98 6.75
C LYS A 122 0.10 -17.80 7.38
N GLU A 123 0.75 -16.64 7.46
CA GLU A 123 0.17 -15.43 8.06
C GLU A 123 -1.02 -14.90 7.27
N ILE A 124 -1.00 -14.94 5.93
CA ILE A 124 -2.18 -14.59 5.10
C ILE A 124 -3.35 -15.50 5.42
N ASN A 125 -3.14 -16.81 5.54
CA ASN A 125 -4.20 -17.76 5.86
C ASN A 125 -4.79 -17.50 7.25
N GLU A 126 -3.95 -17.26 8.25
CA GLU A 126 -4.38 -16.93 9.62
C GLU A 126 -5.20 -15.64 9.65
N MET A 127 -4.72 -14.56 9.02
CA MET A 127 -5.43 -13.28 8.94
C MET A 127 -6.76 -13.41 8.18
N THR A 128 -6.78 -14.18 7.08
CA THR A 128 -7.99 -14.40 6.30
C THR A 128 -9.04 -15.18 7.09
N GLU A 129 -8.60 -16.15 7.90
CA GLU A 129 -9.52 -16.89 8.76
C GLU A 129 -10.10 -15.99 9.86
N LEU A 130 -9.28 -15.16 10.51
CA LEU A 130 -9.77 -14.19 11.47
C LEU A 130 -10.79 -13.23 10.86
N LEU A 131 -10.57 -12.76 9.65
CA LEU A 131 -11.51 -11.88 8.92
C LEU A 131 -12.85 -12.55 8.58
N ARG A 132 -12.90 -13.90 8.52
CA ARG A 132 -14.14 -14.64 8.30
C ARG A 132 -14.96 -14.82 9.57
N LEU A 133 -14.32 -14.76 10.73
CA LEU A 133 -14.95 -14.94 12.04
C LEU A 133 -15.56 -13.64 12.59
N GLU A 134 -15.20 -12.48 12.02
CA GLU A 134 -15.76 -11.15 12.34
C GLU A 134 -16.94 -10.78 11.40
#